data_2f3c24fb68375a1bac7aabf3afd13d90
#
_entry.id   2f3c24fb68375a1bac7aabf3afd13d90
#
_cell.length_a   1.000
_cell.length_b   1.000
_cell.length_c   1.000
_cell.angle_alpha   90.00
_cell.angle_beta   90.00
_cell.angle_gamma   90.00
#
_symmetry.space_group_name_H-M   'P 1'
#
loop_
_entity.id
_entity.type
_entity.pdbx_description
1 polymer ?
#
loop_
_entity_poly.entity_id
_entity_poly.type
_entity_poly.pdbx_seq_one_letter_code
_entity_poly.pdbx_strand_id
1 'polypeptide(L)'
;PELFDKGMSFLKANLHGVQAGQGFNSIGQLEISEIALEELLQNALVHRDYTRNAPVRLLIFDNRVEIISPGCLPDGLTVESIKLGTAVVRNPFVANFCAKMMPYRGLGSGIVRALREEPNLEFVNDPERMQFVSVINRVYDDKINDPINVTEGINEGINDPINVAEGINEIETLILAFLEKK
;
A
#
# COMPACT_ATOMS: atom_id res chain seq x y z
N PRO A 1 15.80 6.08 -10.45
CA PRO A 1 14.92 4.92 -10.66
C PRO A 1 15.09 3.87 -9.56
N GLU A 2 16.31 3.34 -9.34
CA GLU A 2 16.54 2.20 -8.44
C GLU A 2 16.01 2.39 -7.00
N LEU A 3 16.18 3.57 -6.40
CA LEU A 3 15.62 3.86 -5.06
C LEU A 3 14.09 3.86 -5.07
N PHE A 4 13.48 4.35 -6.12
CA PHE A 4 12.04 4.33 -6.30
C PHE A 4 11.54 2.88 -6.43
N ASP A 5 12.17 2.09 -7.30
CA ASP A 5 11.78 0.70 -7.53
C ASP A 5 11.91 -0.15 -6.26
N LYS A 6 13.00 0.05 -5.49
CA LYS A 6 13.19 -0.61 -4.19
C LYS A 6 12.15 -0.17 -3.15
N GLY A 7 11.82 1.12 -3.11
CA GLY A 7 10.78 1.65 -2.22
C GLY A 7 9.40 1.10 -2.55
N MET A 8 9.02 1.07 -3.83
CA MET A 8 7.76 0.46 -4.27
C MET A 8 7.71 -1.04 -3.98
N SER A 9 8.81 -1.76 -4.21
CA SER A 9 8.89 -3.19 -3.89
C SER A 9 8.73 -3.45 -2.40
N PHE A 10 9.33 -2.61 -1.54
CA PHE A 10 9.15 -2.70 -0.09
C PHE A 10 7.69 -2.45 0.32
N LEU A 11 7.05 -1.41 -0.21
CA LEU A 11 5.65 -1.10 0.09
C LEU A 11 4.74 -2.25 -0.34
N LYS A 12 4.88 -2.74 -1.57
CA LYS A 12 4.07 -3.86 -2.11
C LYS A 12 4.26 -5.17 -1.34
N ALA A 13 5.45 -5.44 -0.83
CA ALA A 13 5.73 -6.67 -0.09
C ALA A 13 5.18 -6.66 1.35
N ASN A 14 4.89 -5.47 1.91
CA ASN A 14 4.47 -5.33 3.31
C ASN A 14 3.04 -4.78 3.46
N LEU A 15 2.34 -4.51 2.37
CA LEU A 15 0.93 -4.14 2.35
C LEU A 15 0.06 -5.36 2.02
N HIS A 16 -1.16 -5.37 2.54
CA HIS A 16 -2.09 -6.47 2.31
C HIS A 16 -2.71 -6.38 0.91
N GLY A 17 -2.95 -7.54 0.30
CA GLY A 17 -3.81 -7.67 -0.86
C GLY A 17 -5.26 -7.83 -0.39
N VAL A 18 -6.16 -6.97 -0.84
CA VAL A 18 -7.59 -7.07 -0.58
C VAL A 18 -8.32 -7.55 -1.83
N GLN A 19 -9.30 -8.43 -1.66
CA GLN A 19 -10.21 -8.82 -2.74
C GLN A 19 -11.41 -7.88 -2.74
N ALA A 20 -11.37 -6.85 -3.57
CA ALA A 20 -12.47 -5.90 -3.73
C ALA A 20 -13.43 -6.36 -4.83
N GLY A 21 -14.34 -7.31 -4.52
CA GLY A 21 -15.44 -7.69 -5.43
C GLY A 21 -15.04 -8.35 -6.75
N GLN A 22 -13.82 -8.76 -6.89
CA GLN A 22 -13.29 -9.46 -8.09
C GLN A 22 -13.55 -10.97 -7.97
N GLY A 23 -13.63 -11.67 -9.13
CA GLY A 23 -13.87 -13.12 -9.16
C GLY A 23 -12.83 -13.91 -8.37
N PHE A 24 -13.17 -15.12 -7.94
CA PHE A 24 -12.44 -16.02 -7.03
C PHE A 24 -10.95 -16.26 -7.39
N ASN A 25 -10.54 -16.01 -8.65
CA ASN A 25 -9.18 -16.22 -9.15
C ASN A 25 -8.47 -14.90 -9.52
N SER A 26 -8.94 -13.73 -9.06
CA SER A 26 -8.26 -12.47 -9.36
C SER A 26 -7.11 -12.21 -8.39
N ILE A 27 -6.05 -11.62 -8.92
CA ILE A 27 -4.96 -11.07 -8.10
C ILE A 27 -5.59 -9.93 -7.27
N GLY A 28 -5.52 -10.02 -5.93
CA GLY A 28 -6.02 -8.98 -5.05
C GLY A 28 -5.40 -7.61 -5.37
N GLN A 29 -6.15 -6.56 -5.15
CA GLN A 29 -5.62 -5.19 -5.20
C GLN A 29 -4.90 -4.90 -3.87
N LEU A 30 -3.91 -4.02 -3.89
CA LEU A 30 -3.32 -3.52 -2.64
C LEU A 30 -4.39 -2.75 -1.85
N GLU A 31 -4.33 -2.86 -0.53
CA GLU A 31 -5.20 -2.11 0.39
C GLU A 31 -5.06 -0.58 0.25
N ILE A 32 -3.93 -0.12 -0.28
CA ILE A 32 -3.65 1.27 -0.62
C ILE A 32 -3.39 1.36 -2.12
N SER A 33 -3.95 2.37 -2.77
CA SER A 33 -3.77 2.59 -4.21
C SER A 33 -2.28 2.68 -4.59
N GLU A 34 -1.87 1.85 -5.54
CA GLU A 34 -0.51 1.87 -6.08
C GLU A 34 -0.16 3.24 -6.68
N ILE A 35 -1.13 3.89 -7.32
CA ILE A 35 -0.96 5.24 -7.88
C ILE A 35 -0.64 6.26 -6.77
N ALA A 36 -1.34 6.18 -5.64
CA ALA A 36 -1.08 7.08 -4.51
C ALA A 36 0.32 6.84 -3.93
N LEU A 37 0.72 5.58 -3.73
CA LEU A 37 2.05 5.22 -3.25
C LEU A 37 3.15 5.71 -4.18
N GLU A 38 3.00 5.53 -5.50
CA GLU A 38 3.95 6.00 -6.51
C GLU A 38 4.12 7.52 -6.46
N GLU A 39 3.03 8.26 -6.46
CA GLU A 39 3.07 9.73 -6.43
C GLU A 39 3.72 10.26 -5.16
N LEU A 40 3.38 9.69 -4.00
CA LEU A 40 3.94 10.14 -2.72
C LEU A 40 5.43 9.79 -2.58
N LEU A 41 5.83 8.59 -3.01
CA LEU A 41 7.24 8.20 -2.99
C LEU A 41 8.07 9.04 -3.96
N GLN A 42 7.56 9.31 -5.16
CA GLN A 42 8.22 10.20 -6.12
C GLN A 42 8.36 11.61 -5.55
N ASN A 43 7.30 12.16 -4.96
CA ASN A 43 7.36 13.48 -4.33
C ASN A 43 8.39 13.51 -3.20
N ALA A 44 8.43 12.48 -2.35
CA ALA A 44 9.41 12.39 -1.26
C ALA A 44 10.85 12.37 -1.77
N LEU A 45 11.14 11.70 -2.88
CA LEU A 45 12.46 11.64 -3.49
C LEU A 45 12.82 12.93 -4.25
N VAL A 46 11.90 13.48 -5.05
CA VAL A 46 12.16 14.67 -5.87
C VAL A 46 12.29 15.93 -5.02
N HIS A 47 11.47 16.07 -3.99
CA HIS A 47 11.43 17.27 -3.16
C HIS A 47 12.22 17.15 -1.85
N ARG A 48 12.94 16.03 -1.63
CA ARG A 48 13.85 15.86 -0.51
C ARG A 48 14.83 17.04 -0.43
N ASP A 49 15.12 17.49 0.77
CA ASP A 49 16.24 18.39 1.03
C ASP A 49 17.56 17.60 1.02
N TYR A 50 18.28 17.66 -0.10
CA TYR A 50 19.54 16.93 -0.30
C TYR A 50 20.72 17.55 0.42
N THR A 51 20.59 18.73 1.00
CA THR A 51 21.62 19.35 1.86
C THR A 51 21.65 18.71 3.24
N ARG A 52 20.58 17.99 3.61
CA ARG A 52 20.45 17.30 4.89
C ARG A 52 20.91 15.85 4.78
N ASN A 53 21.77 15.44 5.71
CA ASN A 53 22.21 14.04 5.79
C ASN A 53 21.19 13.18 6.55
N ALA A 54 20.00 13.03 5.98
CA ALA A 54 18.92 12.21 6.52
C ALA A 54 18.23 11.47 5.38
N PRO A 55 17.87 10.18 5.52
CA PRO A 55 17.22 9.41 4.47
C PRO A 55 15.72 9.75 4.35
N VAL A 56 15.12 9.45 3.19
CA VAL A 56 13.69 9.25 3.09
C VAL A 56 13.34 7.96 3.86
N ARG A 57 12.30 7.98 4.67
CA ARG A 57 11.87 6.84 5.49
C ARG A 57 10.47 6.39 5.06
N LEU A 58 10.32 5.09 4.94
CA LEU A 58 9.04 4.41 4.70
C LEU A 58 8.72 3.61 5.96
N LEU A 59 7.66 3.95 6.66
CA LEU A 59 7.23 3.29 7.87
C LEU A 59 5.83 2.71 7.64
N ILE A 60 5.67 1.44 7.94
CA ILE A 60 4.39 0.72 7.83
C ILE A 60 3.99 0.31 9.24
N PHE A 61 2.87 0.84 9.70
CA PHE A 61 2.22 0.51 10.96
C PHE A 61 0.96 -0.30 10.67
N ASP A 62 0.37 -0.88 11.68
CA ASP A 62 -0.88 -1.64 11.53
C ASP A 62 -2.02 -0.76 10.98
N ASN A 63 -2.09 0.50 11.40
CA ASN A 63 -3.17 1.42 11.07
C ASN A 63 -2.82 2.50 10.03
N ARG A 64 -1.56 2.64 9.61
CA ARG A 64 -1.13 3.66 8.65
C ARG A 64 0.22 3.37 8.01
N VAL A 65 0.47 4.04 6.91
CA VAL A 65 1.79 4.14 6.26
C VAL A 65 2.27 5.59 6.34
N GLU A 66 3.53 5.80 6.68
CA GLU A 66 4.16 7.11 6.67
C GLU A 66 5.32 7.15 5.68
N ILE A 67 5.30 8.13 4.80
CA ILE A 67 6.41 8.46 3.90
C ILE A 67 6.99 9.79 4.36
N ILE A 68 8.20 9.74 4.92
CA ILE A 68 8.85 10.89 5.55
C ILE A 68 10.01 11.35 4.70
N SER A 69 9.93 12.59 4.23
CA SER A 69 10.99 13.24 3.46
C SER A 69 11.71 14.31 4.30
N PRO A 70 13.06 14.34 4.31
CA PRO A 70 13.81 15.44 4.92
C PRO A 70 13.52 16.77 4.22
N GLY A 71 13.31 17.82 5.02
CA GLY A 71 12.98 19.17 4.59
C GLY A 71 11.49 19.49 4.66
N CYS A 72 11.14 20.70 5.12
CA CYS A 72 9.77 21.21 5.13
C CYS A 72 9.32 21.64 3.74
N LEU A 73 8.06 22.03 3.60
CA LEU A 73 7.62 22.75 2.41
C LEU A 73 8.47 24.01 2.18
N PRO A 74 8.80 24.36 0.93
CA PRO A 74 9.45 25.63 0.62
C PRO A 74 8.62 26.84 1.09
N ASP A 75 9.30 27.96 1.32
CA ASP A 75 8.67 29.18 1.76
C ASP A 75 7.49 29.58 0.85
N GLY A 76 6.39 29.95 1.45
CA GLY A 76 5.16 30.32 0.75
C GLY A 76 4.25 29.16 0.38
N LEU A 77 4.65 27.88 0.59
CA LEU A 77 3.77 26.74 0.40
C LEU A 77 3.16 26.31 1.73
N THR A 78 1.87 26.01 1.68
CA THR A 78 1.12 25.40 2.78
C THR A 78 0.60 24.02 2.37
N VAL A 79 0.20 23.21 3.33
CA VAL A 79 -0.44 21.91 3.08
C VAL A 79 -1.69 22.08 2.21
N GLU A 80 -2.48 23.13 2.46
CA GLU A 80 -3.68 23.45 1.69
C GLU A 80 -3.34 23.78 0.24
N SER A 81 -2.30 24.57 0.01
CA SER A 81 -1.90 24.96 -1.35
C SER A 81 -1.40 23.79 -2.18
N ILE A 82 -0.64 22.85 -1.58
CA ILE A 82 -0.19 21.66 -2.30
C ILE A 82 -1.33 20.70 -2.61
N LYS A 83 -2.34 20.60 -1.76
CA LYS A 83 -3.56 19.82 -2.03
C LYS A 83 -4.35 20.38 -3.23
N LEU A 84 -4.24 21.67 -3.49
CA LEU A 84 -4.82 22.33 -4.66
C LEU A 84 -3.93 22.26 -5.92
N GLY A 85 -2.75 21.59 -5.82
CA GLY A 85 -1.84 21.41 -6.94
C GLY A 85 -0.77 22.49 -7.09
N THR A 86 -0.64 23.42 -6.13
CA THR A 86 0.47 24.38 -6.13
C THR A 86 1.78 23.64 -5.90
N ALA A 87 2.76 23.81 -6.78
CA ALA A 87 4.04 23.14 -6.70
C ALA A 87 5.20 24.13 -6.84
N VAL A 88 6.21 23.93 -5.97
CA VAL A 88 7.52 24.59 -6.10
C VAL A 88 8.58 23.50 -6.16
N VAL A 89 9.37 23.51 -7.23
CA VAL A 89 10.40 22.48 -7.43
C VAL A 89 11.63 22.85 -6.62
N ARG A 90 11.93 22.08 -5.57
CA ARG A 90 13.14 22.29 -4.74
C ARG A 90 14.40 21.90 -5.50
N ASN A 91 14.37 20.81 -6.25
CA ASN A 91 15.50 20.22 -6.92
C ASN A 91 15.28 20.14 -8.43
N PRO A 92 15.49 21.20 -9.21
CA PRO A 92 15.20 21.22 -10.65
C PRO A 92 15.93 20.12 -11.43
N PHE A 93 17.19 19.82 -11.07
CA PHE A 93 17.96 18.76 -11.71
C PHE A 93 17.33 17.39 -11.50
N VAL A 94 16.96 17.06 -10.26
CA VAL A 94 16.32 15.79 -9.91
C VAL A 94 14.97 15.69 -10.60
N ALA A 95 14.16 16.75 -10.55
CA ALA A 95 12.85 16.80 -11.20
C ALA A 95 12.95 16.57 -12.71
N ASN A 96 13.87 17.24 -13.38
CA ASN A 96 14.11 17.06 -14.82
C ASN A 96 14.60 15.65 -15.18
N PHE A 97 15.44 15.05 -14.33
CA PHE A 97 15.87 13.67 -14.51
C PHE A 97 14.69 12.71 -14.34
N CYS A 98 13.90 12.86 -13.28
CA CYS A 98 12.73 12.03 -13.01
C CYS A 98 11.69 12.14 -14.13
N ALA A 99 11.45 13.34 -14.68
CA ALA A 99 10.52 13.55 -15.78
C ALA A 99 10.92 12.79 -17.07
N LYS A 100 12.20 12.47 -17.25
CA LYS A 100 12.70 11.71 -18.41
C LYS A 100 12.77 10.22 -18.18
N MET A 101 12.98 9.78 -16.94
CA MET A 101 13.32 8.40 -16.60
C MET A 101 12.22 7.66 -15.84
N MET A 102 11.20 8.38 -15.40
CA MET A 102 10.11 7.87 -14.56
C MET A 102 8.78 8.46 -15.03
N PRO A 103 7.62 7.90 -14.67
CA PRO A 103 6.31 8.46 -15.02
C PRO A 103 5.98 9.77 -14.26
N TYR A 104 7.00 10.53 -13.88
CA TYR A 104 6.90 11.81 -13.18
C TYR A 104 6.61 12.94 -14.17
N ARG A 105 5.52 13.67 -13.96
CA ARG A 105 5.08 14.76 -14.87
C ARG A 105 5.54 16.14 -14.44
N GLY A 106 5.91 16.35 -13.17
CA GLY A 106 6.42 17.62 -12.66
C GLY A 106 5.44 18.81 -12.66
N LEU A 107 4.16 18.58 -12.91
CA LEU A 107 3.14 19.61 -13.13
C LEU A 107 2.32 19.95 -11.86
N GLY A 108 2.75 19.53 -10.67
CA GLY A 108 1.98 19.72 -9.44
C GLY A 108 0.73 18.84 -9.30
N SER A 109 0.46 17.98 -10.29
CA SER A 109 -0.73 17.12 -10.30
C SER A 109 -0.60 15.84 -9.45
N GLY A 110 0.60 15.51 -8.96
CA GLY A 110 0.87 14.25 -8.25
C GLY A 110 0.09 14.13 -6.96
N ILE A 111 0.13 15.14 -6.09
CA ILE A 111 -0.64 15.16 -4.83
C ILE A 111 -2.15 15.13 -5.12
N VAL A 112 -2.61 15.86 -6.13
CA VAL A 112 -4.03 15.88 -6.52
C VAL A 112 -4.48 14.49 -6.99
N ARG A 113 -3.63 13.77 -7.74
CA ARG A 113 -3.89 12.38 -8.16
C ARG A 113 -3.92 11.43 -6.95
N ALA A 114 -2.93 11.53 -6.07
CA ALA A 114 -2.89 10.72 -4.86
C ALA A 114 -4.14 10.91 -4.00
N LEU A 115 -4.61 12.15 -3.82
CA LEU A 115 -5.84 12.47 -3.07
C LEU A 115 -7.12 11.97 -3.75
N ARG A 116 -7.14 11.78 -5.06
CA ARG A 116 -8.30 11.17 -5.75
C ARG A 116 -8.39 9.68 -5.46
N GLU A 117 -7.25 9.01 -5.40
CA GLU A 117 -7.16 7.58 -5.11
C GLU A 117 -7.35 7.31 -3.62
N GLU A 118 -6.75 8.17 -2.77
CA GLU A 118 -6.77 8.07 -1.31
C GLU A 118 -7.28 9.38 -0.70
N PRO A 119 -8.61 9.58 -0.59
CA PRO A 119 -9.17 10.84 -0.12
C PRO A 119 -8.80 11.20 1.32
N ASN A 120 -8.48 10.20 2.15
CA ASN A 120 -8.11 10.35 3.55
C ASN A 120 -6.62 10.58 3.78
N LEU A 121 -5.86 10.93 2.72
CA LEU A 121 -4.46 11.25 2.80
C LEU A 121 -4.22 12.50 3.64
N GLU A 122 -3.31 12.40 4.59
CA GLU A 122 -2.90 13.51 5.45
C GLU A 122 -1.46 13.92 5.15
N PHE A 123 -1.18 15.21 5.31
CA PHE A 123 0.16 15.78 5.14
C PHE A 123 0.51 16.59 6.36
N VAL A 124 1.72 16.35 6.89
CA VAL A 124 2.26 17.10 8.01
C VAL A 124 3.55 17.79 7.59
N ASN A 125 3.51 19.12 7.59
CA ASN A 125 4.72 19.94 7.44
C ASN A 125 5.26 20.21 8.84
N ASP A 126 6.44 19.68 9.17
CA ASP A 126 7.04 19.75 10.50
C ASP A 126 8.35 20.55 10.45
N PRO A 127 8.28 21.88 10.66
CA PRO A 127 9.46 22.74 10.62
C PRO A 127 10.42 22.47 11.78
N GLU A 128 9.92 22.00 12.94
CA GLU A 128 10.79 21.75 14.10
C GLU A 128 11.73 20.57 13.86
N ARG A 129 11.21 19.50 13.23
CA ARG A 129 12.00 18.32 12.85
C ARG A 129 12.59 18.42 11.45
N MET A 130 12.28 19.51 10.75
CA MET A 130 12.70 19.73 9.37
C MET A 130 12.36 18.53 8.47
N GLN A 131 11.10 18.15 8.44
CA GLN A 131 10.60 17.02 7.65
C GLN A 131 9.19 17.28 7.13
N PHE A 132 8.87 16.60 6.04
CA PHE A 132 7.52 16.55 5.49
C PHE A 132 7.04 15.10 5.52
N VAL A 133 5.85 14.87 6.05
CA VAL A 133 5.28 13.52 6.23
C VAL A 133 3.99 13.40 5.43
N SER A 134 3.91 12.37 4.60
CA SER A 134 2.67 11.91 3.99
C SER A 134 2.16 10.72 4.77
N VAL A 135 0.93 10.78 5.27
CA VAL A 135 0.29 9.74 6.07
C VAL A 135 -0.88 9.17 5.30
N ILE A 136 -0.88 7.87 5.10
CA ILE A 136 -1.96 7.12 4.47
C ILE A 136 -2.56 6.22 5.54
N ASN A 137 -3.81 6.47 5.91
CA ASN A 137 -4.51 5.62 6.88
C ASN A 137 -4.88 4.29 6.21
N ARG A 138 -4.54 3.17 6.85
CA ARG A 138 -4.94 1.84 6.43
C ARG A 138 -6.34 1.56 6.96
N VAL A 139 -7.20 1.03 6.13
CA VAL A 139 -8.49 0.50 6.58
C VAL A 139 -8.19 -0.89 7.17
N TYR A 140 -7.93 -0.91 8.47
CA TYR A 140 -7.80 -2.16 9.19
C TYR A 140 -9.21 -2.66 9.52
N ASP A 141 -9.69 -3.63 8.75
CA ASP A 141 -10.91 -4.34 9.11
C ASP A 141 -10.50 -5.49 10.04
N ASP A 142 -10.68 -5.30 11.35
CA ASP A 142 -10.42 -6.34 12.37
C ASP A 142 -11.15 -7.66 12.07
N LYS A 143 -12.17 -7.61 11.22
CA LYS A 143 -12.95 -8.78 10.81
C LYS A 143 -12.22 -9.69 9.80
N ILE A 144 -11.14 -9.21 9.15
CA ILE A 144 -10.39 -10.03 8.19
C ILE A 144 -9.37 -10.94 8.90
N ASN A 145 -8.99 -10.60 10.13
CA ASN A 145 -8.04 -11.38 10.95
C ASN A 145 -8.68 -12.20 12.06
N ASP A 146 -10.00 -12.20 12.21
CA ASP A 146 -10.63 -13.23 13.00
C ASP A 146 -10.34 -14.57 12.31
N PRO A 147 -9.67 -15.52 13.00
CA PRO A 147 -9.57 -16.87 12.48
C PRO A 147 -11.00 -17.30 12.19
N ILE A 148 -11.26 -17.66 10.92
CA ILE A 148 -12.57 -18.15 10.50
C ILE A 148 -13.01 -19.14 11.56
N ASN A 149 -13.93 -18.72 12.41
CA ASN A 149 -14.49 -19.59 13.43
C ASN A 149 -15.48 -20.50 12.69
N VAL A 150 -14.94 -21.60 12.15
CA VAL A 150 -15.67 -22.59 11.34
C VAL A 150 -16.83 -23.19 12.12
N THR A 151 -16.96 -22.85 13.41
CA THR A 151 -18.01 -23.37 14.29
C THR A 151 -19.32 -22.59 14.27
N GLU A 152 -19.40 -21.33 13.76
CA GLU A 152 -20.65 -20.54 13.75
C GLU A 152 -21.51 -20.72 12.49
N GLY A 153 -20.98 -21.34 11.42
CA GLY A 153 -21.72 -21.53 10.16
C GLY A 153 -22.40 -22.91 9.99
N ILE A 154 -22.25 -23.86 10.92
CA ILE A 154 -22.68 -25.25 10.71
C ILE A 154 -23.94 -25.63 11.57
N ASN A 155 -24.47 -24.73 12.38
CA ASN A 155 -25.55 -25.06 13.31
C ASN A 155 -26.98 -24.83 12.82
N GLU A 156 -27.21 -24.51 11.55
CA GLU A 156 -28.56 -24.51 11.00
C GLU A 156 -28.66 -25.48 9.83
N GLY A 157 -28.93 -26.76 10.11
CA GLY A 157 -29.49 -27.67 9.13
C GLY A 157 -28.96 -29.08 8.98
N ILE A 158 -28.03 -29.57 9.80
CA ILE A 158 -27.59 -30.98 9.72
C ILE A 158 -27.61 -31.58 11.13
N ASN A 159 -28.70 -32.28 11.44
CA ASN A 159 -28.85 -33.03 12.68
C ASN A 159 -28.29 -34.47 12.62
N ASP A 160 -27.46 -34.78 11.63
CA ASP A 160 -26.74 -36.07 11.58
C ASP A 160 -25.25 -35.86 11.75
N PRO A 161 -24.61 -36.57 12.67
CA PRO A 161 -23.15 -36.51 12.84
C PRO A 161 -22.49 -37.10 11.59
N ILE A 162 -21.86 -36.26 10.79
CA ILE A 162 -21.02 -36.69 9.68
C ILE A 162 -19.84 -37.44 10.31
N ASN A 163 -19.78 -38.74 10.08
CA ASN A 163 -18.66 -39.57 10.54
C ASN A 163 -17.44 -39.26 9.68
N VAL A 164 -16.60 -38.32 10.15
CA VAL A 164 -15.38 -37.88 9.48
C VAL A 164 -14.42 -39.03 9.18
N ALA A 165 -14.48 -40.11 9.94
CA ALA A 165 -13.66 -41.32 9.74
C ALA A 165 -14.03 -42.07 8.44
N GLU A 166 -15.31 -42.07 8.02
CA GLU A 166 -15.72 -42.72 6.77
C GLU A 166 -15.25 -41.96 5.54
N GLY A 167 -15.31 -40.63 5.56
CA GLY A 167 -14.85 -39.78 4.44
C GLY A 167 -13.35 -39.88 4.18
N ILE A 168 -12.53 -40.03 5.20
CA ILE A 168 -11.07 -40.20 5.07
C ILE A 168 -10.76 -41.57 4.43
N ASN A 169 -11.45 -42.63 4.83
CA ASN A 169 -11.25 -43.97 4.27
C ASN A 169 -11.62 -44.08 2.78
N GLU A 170 -12.63 -43.33 2.31
CA GLU A 170 -12.97 -43.28 0.88
C GLU A 170 -11.89 -42.56 0.04
N ILE A 171 -11.31 -41.48 0.56
CA ILE A 171 -10.26 -40.73 -0.12
C ILE A 171 -8.96 -41.55 -0.17
N GLU A 172 -8.57 -42.24 0.91
CA GLU A 172 -7.42 -43.12 0.93
C GLU A 172 -7.58 -44.30 -0.04
N THR A 173 -8.78 -44.90 -0.12
CA THR A 173 -9.09 -45.96 -1.06
C THR A 173 -8.99 -45.51 -2.52
N LEU A 174 -9.47 -44.30 -2.81
CA LEU A 174 -9.35 -43.71 -4.16
C LEU A 174 -7.90 -43.39 -4.55
N ILE A 175 -7.08 -42.95 -3.61
CA ILE A 175 -5.65 -42.64 -3.86
C ILE A 175 -4.89 -43.96 -4.10
N LEU A 176 -5.12 -45.03 -3.30
CA LEU A 176 -4.50 -46.32 -3.50
C LEU A 176 -4.88 -46.96 -4.85
N ALA A 177 -6.15 -46.90 -5.21
CA ALA A 177 -6.63 -47.41 -6.51
C ALA A 177 -6.03 -46.65 -7.72
N PHE A 178 -5.66 -45.36 -7.55
CA PHE A 178 -4.99 -44.58 -8.57
C PHE A 178 -3.51 -44.91 -8.70
N LEU A 179 -2.85 -45.28 -7.59
CA LEU A 179 -1.44 -45.62 -7.57
C LEU A 179 -1.18 -47.05 -8.10
N GLU A 180 -2.13 -47.97 -7.96
CA GLU A 180 -2.02 -49.34 -8.46
C GLU A 180 -2.24 -49.47 -9.99
N LYS A 181 -2.72 -48.41 -10.65
CA LYS A 181 -2.95 -48.37 -12.13
C LYS A 181 -1.75 -47.86 -12.93
N LYS A 182 -0.61 -47.65 -12.31
CA LYS A 182 0.67 -47.31 -12.95
C LYS A 182 1.64 -48.46 -12.85
#